data_19db46c627fd21a783d3a7f455962bea
#
_entry.id   19db46c627fd21a783d3a7f455962bea
#
_cell.length_a   1.000
_cell.length_b   1.000
_cell.length_c   1.000
_cell.angle_alpha   90.00
_cell.angle_beta   90.00
_cell.angle_gamma   90.00
#
_symmetry.space_group_name_H-M   'P 1'
#
loop_
_entity.id
_entity.type
_entity.pdbx_description
1 polymer ?
#
loop_
_entity_poly.entity_id
_entity_poly.type
_entity_poly.pdbx_seq_one_letter_code
_entity_poly.pdbx_strand_id
1 'polypeptide(L)'
;MKRSSLFFMQLAFTLLVCAFMLVPVVLSLLAGLTRNYFQGLSSGLTFDWLTQVWQAYSPTVWLSLQLALACGMCVCIIGVPAAYALVRMNNRFSRAFEELMVLPVAMPGLASALALLLTYGQFGSFRSSWLFILVGHVLFTLPFLVRPVMAVMQRQQLPVLEEAAASLGAGPLRRFFTVVVPNCRAGILAGVLMVVTLSLGEFNLTWMLHTPMTKTLPVGLADSYASARLEVASAYTLLFLLLIVPLLVALQAISARLSRGESR
;
A
#
# COMPACT_ATOMS: atom_id res chain seq x y z
N MET A 1 -45.87 -1.39 3.25
CA MET A 1 -45.63 -1.43 1.78
C MET A 1 -44.53 -0.46 1.29
N LYS A 2 -44.42 0.77 1.80
CA LYS A 2 -43.39 1.75 1.32
C LYS A 2 -41.92 1.34 1.59
N ARG A 3 -41.61 0.60 2.66
CA ARG A 3 -40.22 0.15 2.96
C ARG A 3 -39.68 -0.86 1.96
N SER A 4 -40.54 -1.73 1.42
CA SER A 4 -40.12 -2.74 0.43
C SER A 4 -39.75 -2.10 -0.92
N SER A 5 -40.52 -1.14 -1.39
CA SER A 5 -40.26 -0.42 -2.66
C SER A 5 -38.93 0.39 -2.60
N LEU A 6 -38.69 1.08 -1.47
CA LEU A 6 -37.44 1.82 -1.28
C LEU A 6 -36.24 0.89 -1.23
N PHE A 7 -36.37 -0.25 -0.58
CA PHE A 7 -35.29 -1.26 -0.53
C PHE A 7 -34.94 -1.79 -1.92
N PHE A 8 -35.93 -2.15 -2.74
CA PHE A 8 -35.70 -2.62 -4.10
C PHE A 8 -35.07 -1.55 -5.00
N MET A 9 -35.47 -0.29 -4.84
CA MET A 9 -34.87 0.84 -5.55
C MET A 9 -33.39 1.03 -5.16
N GLN A 10 -33.08 0.99 -3.87
CA GLN A 10 -31.71 1.08 -3.35
C GLN A 10 -30.87 -0.11 -3.85
N LEU A 11 -31.42 -1.32 -3.79
CA LEU A 11 -30.72 -2.52 -4.29
C LEU A 11 -30.44 -2.41 -5.78
N ALA A 12 -31.42 -2.02 -6.60
CA ALA A 12 -31.26 -1.84 -8.03
C ALA A 12 -30.19 -0.79 -8.35
N PHE A 13 -30.21 0.34 -7.65
CA PHE A 13 -29.18 1.37 -7.79
C PHE A 13 -27.80 0.86 -7.42
N THR A 14 -27.67 0.14 -6.29
CA THR A 14 -26.39 -0.46 -5.87
C THR A 14 -25.86 -1.46 -6.90
N LEU A 15 -26.72 -2.35 -7.41
CA LEU A 15 -26.35 -3.31 -8.44
C LEU A 15 -25.92 -2.63 -9.74
N LEU A 16 -26.60 -1.55 -10.13
CA LEU A 16 -26.25 -0.76 -11.31
C LEU A 16 -24.85 -0.13 -11.16
N VAL A 17 -24.58 0.48 -10.01
CA VAL A 17 -23.26 1.07 -9.72
C VAL A 17 -22.18 -0.03 -9.68
N CYS A 18 -22.45 -1.16 -9.03
CA CYS A 18 -21.52 -2.29 -9.03
C CYS A 18 -21.24 -2.82 -10.44
N ALA A 19 -22.29 -2.99 -11.25
CA ALA A 19 -22.14 -3.43 -12.65
C ALA A 19 -21.33 -2.40 -13.46
N PHE A 20 -21.63 -1.12 -13.33
CA PHE A 20 -20.89 -0.05 -14.00
C PHE A 20 -19.39 -0.07 -13.66
N MET A 21 -19.02 -0.42 -12.42
CA MET A 21 -17.62 -0.52 -12.01
C MET A 21 -16.97 -1.84 -12.42
N LEU A 22 -17.69 -2.96 -12.32
CA LEU A 22 -17.12 -4.30 -12.55
C LEU A 22 -17.05 -4.69 -14.03
N VAL A 23 -18.04 -4.30 -14.83
CA VAL A 23 -18.10 -4.67 -16.25
C VAL A 23 -16.85 -4.24 -17.03
N PRO A 24 -16.36 -2.99 -16.95
CA PRO A 24 -15.13 -2.60 -17.65
C PRO A 24 -13.90 -3.40 -17.21
N VAL A 25 -13.81 -3.72 -15.92
CA VAL A 25 -12.71 -4.53 -15.40
C VAL A 25 -12.76 -5.95 -15.98
N VAL A 26 -13.93 -6.59 -15.94
CA VAL A 26 -14.12 -7.94 -16.50
C VAL A 26 -13.83 -7.96 -17.99
N LEU A 27 -14.30 -6.97 -18.74
CA LEU A 27 -14.02 -6.85 -20.18
C LEU A 27 -12.53 -6.67 -20.46
N SER A 28 -11.84 -5.86 -19.67
CA SER A 28 -10.37 -5.70 -19.78
C SER A 28 -9.65 -7.02 -19.50
N LEU A 29 -10.06 -7.78 -18.47
CA LEU A 29 -9.47 -9.07 -18.15
C LEU A 29 -9.70 -10.11 -19.26
N LEU A 30 -10.92 -10.17 -19.80
CA LEU A 30 -11.25 -11.06 -20.90
C LEU A 30 -10.46 -10.73 -22.17
N ALA A 31 -10.25 -9.44 -22.45
CA ALA A 31 -9.44 -8.99 -23.58
C ALA A 31 -7.99 -9.48 -23.51
N GLY A 32 -7.42 -9.60 -22.29
CA GLY A 32 -6.10 -10.19 -22.08
C GLY A 32 -6.00 -11.71 -22.32
N LEU A 33 -7.15 -12.37 -22.49
CA LEU A 33 -7.26 -13.80 -22.80
C LEU A 33 -7.71 -14.06 -24.24
N THR A 34 -7.96 -13.03 -25.04
CA THR A 34 -8.38 -13.15 -26.44
C THR A 34 -7.21 -12.94 -27.40
N ARG A 35 -7.24 -13.58 -28.57
CA ARG A 35 -6.19 -13.43 -29.59
C ARG A 35 -6.15 -12.03 -30.17
N ASN A 36 -7.31 -11.38 -30.29
CA ASN A 36 -7.42 -10.02 -30.83
C ASN A 36 -8.37 -9.20 -29.93
N TYR A 37 -7.87 -8.08 -29.46
CA TYR A 37 -8.61 -7.17 -28.57
C TYR A 37 -9.93 -6.70 -29.16
N PHE A 38 -9.93 -6.28 -30.43
CA PHE A 38 -11.10 -5.70 -31.10
C PHE A 38 -12.17 -6.74 -31.50
N GLN A 39 -11.75 -7.98 -31.75
CA GLN A 39 -12.67 -9.08 -32.05
C GLN A 39 -13.18 -9.79 -30.80
N GLY A 40 -12.55 -9.55 -29.66
CA GLY A 40 -12.95 -10.13 -28.39
C GLY A 40 -12.98 -11.67 -28.42
N LEU A 41 -13.99 -12.27 -27.79
CA LEU A 41 -14.14 -13.72 -27.68
C LEU A 41 -14.27 -14.46 -29.01
N SER A 42 -14.74 -13.78 -30.08
CA SER A 42 -14.85 -14.39 -31.43
C SER A 42 -13.49 -14.74 -32.05
N SER A 43 -12.42 -14.08 -31.60
CA SER A 43 -11.04 -14.39 -32.05
C SER A 43 -10.46 -15.67 -31.45
N GLY A 44 -11.11 -16.26 -30.46
CA GLY A 44 -10.62 -17.39 -29.68
C GLY A 44 -9.80 -16.98 -28.47
N LEU A 45 -9.69 -17.91 -27.50
CA LEU A 45 -8.91 -17.72 -26.28
C LEU A 45 -7.45 -18.09 -26.46
N THR A 46 -6.56 -17.37 -25.77
CA THR A 46 -5.12 -17.68 -25.72
C THR A 46 -4.53 -17.27 -24.36
N PHE A 47 -3.46 -17.95 -23.96
CA PHE A 47 -2.63 -17.59 -22.80
C PHE A 47 -1.26 -17.03 -23.22
N ASP A 48 -1.02 -16.86 -24.53
CA ASP A 48 0.26 -16.40 -25.07
C ASP A 48 0.65 -15.01 -24.51
N TRP A 49 -0.34 -14.14 -24.36
CA TRP A 49 -0.10 -12.80 -23.79
C TRP A 49 0.32 -12.83 -22.34
N LEU A 50 -0.22 -13.77 -21.52
CA LEU A 50 0.20 -13.94 -20.13
C LEU A 50 1.65 -14.45 -20.05
N THR A 51 2.00 -15.40 -20.88
CA THR A 51 3.38 -15.92 -20.93
C THR A 51 4.37 -14.84 -21.40
N GLN A 52 3.97 -14.04 -22.40
CA GLN A 52 4.77 -12.92 -22.88
C GLN A 52 4.94 -11.84 -21.78
N VAL A 53 3.87 -11.48 -21.08
CA VAL A 53 3.92 -10.52 -19.97
C VAL A 53 4.82 -11.04 -18.85
N TRP A 54 4.70 -12.30 -18.48
CA TRP A 54 5.55 -12.90 -17.45
C TRP A 54 7.03 -12.85 -17.84
N GLN A 55 7.37 -13.25 -19.05
CA GLN A 55 8.76 -13.22 -19.55
C GLN A 55 9.33 -11.81 -19.60
N ALA A 56 8.54 -10.84 -20.06
CA ALA A 56 9.00 -9.46 -20.24
C ALA A 56 9.01 -8.64 -18.94
N TYR A 57 8.06 -8.89 -18.02
CA TYR A 57 7.79 -8.00 -16.88
C TYR A 57 7.90 -8.67 -15.50
N SER A 58 8.30 -9.94 -15.39
CA SER A 58 8.53 -10.57 -14.08
C SER A 58 9.49 -9.80 -13.16
N PRO A 59 10.54 -9.11 -13.66
CA PRO A 59 11.38 -8.26 -12.79
C PRO A 59 10.60 -7.13 -12.11
N THR A 60 9.55 -6.57 -12.75
CA THR A 60 8.72 -5.51 -12.16
C THR A 60 7.89 -6.02 -10.99
N VAL A 61 7.45 -7.29 -11.05
CA VAL A 61 6.73 -7.97 -9.97
C VAL A 61 7.63 -8.10 -8.75
N TRP A 62 8.83 -8.64 -8.94
CA TRP A 62 9.78 -8.85 -7.85
C TRP A 62 10.23 -7.54 -7.22
N LEU A 63 10.50 -6.53 -8.04
CA LEU A 63 10.88 -5.20 -7.54
C LEU A 63 9.73 -4.58 -6.73
N SER A 64 8.48 -4.68 -7.19
CA SER A 64 7.33 -4.15 -6.46
C SER A 64 7.13 -4.83 -5.10
N LEU A 65 7.29 -6.17 -5.04
CA LEU A 65 7.21 -6.91 -3.79
C LEU A 65 8.34 -6.53 -2.83
N GLN A 66 9.57 -6.49 -3.32
CA GLN A 66 10.74 -6.08 -2.53
C GLN A 66 10.57 -4.65 -2.00
N LEU A 67 10.15 -3.72 -2.85
CA LEU A 67 9.92 -2.33 -2.50
C LEU A 67 8.84 -2.19 -1.43
N ALA A 68 7.71 -2.87 -1.58
CA ALA A 68 6.61 -2.80 -0.63
C ALA A 68 6.97 -3.41 0.74
N LEU A 69 7.68 -4.55 0.75
CA LEU A 69 8.15 -5.17 1.99
C LEU A 69 9.23 -4.31 2.67
N ALA A 70 10.19 -3.80 1.91
CA ALA A 70 11.20 -2.89 2.43
C ALA A 70 10.58 -1.60 2.97
N CYS A 71 9.59 -1.04 2.28
CA CYS A 71 8.83 0.12 2.75
C CYS A 71 8.10 -0.18 4.06
N GLY A 72 7.38 -1.31 4.14
CA GLY A 72 6.72 -1.76 5.37
C GLY A 72 7.68 -1.91 6.54
N MET A 73 8.85 -2.50 6.31
CA MET A 73 9.90 -2.63 7.32
C MET A 73 10.47 -1.27 7.75
N CYS A 74 10.85 -0.42 6.81
CA CYS A 74 11.40 0.90 7.10
C CYS A 74 10.40 1.76 7.88
N VAL A 75 9.15 1.80 7.42
CA VAL A 75 8.08 2.57 8.07
C VAL A 75 7.77 2.00 9.46
N CYS A 76 7.84 0.67 9.66
CA CYS A 76 7.67 0.06 10.97
C CYS A 76 8.79 0.46 11.94
N ILE A 77 10.05 0.36 11.49
CA ILE A 77 11.23 0.69 12.29
C ILE A 77 11.25 2.18 12.69
N ILE A 78 10.85 3.07 11.81
CA ILE A 78 10.84 4.52 12.05
C ILE A 78 9.54 4.96 12.73
N GLY A 79 8.40 4.48 12.23
CA GLY A 79 7.07 4.97 12.59
C GLY A 79 6.59 4.52 13.97
N VAL A 80 6.92 3.28 14.41
CA VAL A 80 6.50 2.82 15.75
C VAL A 80 7.18 3.59 16.86
N PRO A 81 8.52 3.80 16.86
CA PRO A 81 9.17 4.69 17.82
C PRO A 81 8.71 6.14 17.73
N ALA A 82 8.46 6.65 16.49
CA ALA A 82 7.94 8.00 16.30
C ALA A 82 6.55 8.15 16.92
N ALA A 83 5.63 7.21 16.68
CA ALA A 83 4.30 7.20 17.30
C ALA A 83 4.38 7.21 18.84
N TYR A 84 5.27 6.39 19.39
CA TYR A 84 5.51 6.33 20.82
C TYR A 84 6.03 7.67 21.39
N ALA A 85 7.00 8.28 20.73
CA ALA A 85 7.53 9.58 21.13
C ALA A 85 6.47 10.68 21.07
N LEU A 86 5.68 10.73 20.00
CA LEU A 86 4.62 11.73 19.81
C LEU A 86 3.52 11.62 20.87
N VAL A 87 3.08 10.40 21.19
CA VAL A 87 2.08 10.17 22.25
C VAL A 87 2.62 10.57 23.62
N ARG A 88 3.89 10.28 23.91
CA ARG A 88 4.51 10.66 25.19
C ARG A 88 4.75 12.16 25.34
N MET A 89 5.19 12.82 24.29
CA MET A 89 5.43 14.26 24.31
C MET A 89 4.15 15.06 24.51
N ASN A 90 3.06 14.67 23.87
CA ASN A 90 1.72 15.29 23.94
C ASN A 90 1.73 16.83 24.10
N ASN A 91 2.56 17.51 23.34
CA ASN A 91 2.74 18.96 23.39
C ASN A 91 2.42 19.61 22.04
N ARG A 92 2.57 20.93 21.93
CA ARG A 92 2.32 21.67 20.68
C ARG A 92 3.23 21.21 19.54
N PHE A 93 4.46 20.83 19.86
CA PHE A 93 5.43 20.34 18.89
C PHE A 93 5.03 18.96 18.31
N SER A 94 4.57 18.02 19.15
CA SER A 94 4.11 16.72 18.66
C SER A 94 2.91 16.86 17.73
N ARG A 95 1.95 17.74 18.04
CA ARG A 95 0.80 18.02 17.17
C ARG A 95 1.22 18.64 15.83
N ALA A 96 2.11 19.64 15.86
CA ALA A 96 2.63 20.24 14.63
C ALA A 96 3.36 19.20 13.76
N PHE A 97 4.11 18.29 14.37
CA PHE A 97 4.81 17.22 13.66
C PHE A 97 3.83 16.19 13.05
N GLU A 98 2.75 15.86 13.75
CA GLU A 98 1.65 15.03 13.21
C GLU A 98 1.02 15.66 11.96
N GLU A 99 0.79 16.96 11.98
CA GLU A 99 0.24 17.69 10.84
C GLU A 99 1.25 17.72 9.67
N LEU A 100 2.52 17.98 9.95
CA LEU A 100 3.59 17.97 8.95
C LEU A 100 3.77 16.62 8.27
N MET A 101 3.66 15.51 9.00
CA MET A 101 3.76 14.16 8.42
C MET A 101 2.68 13.87 7.37
N VAL A 102 1.55 14.58 7.38
CA VAL A 102 0.47 14.39 6.42
C VAL A 102 0.68 15.18 5.14
N LEU A 103 1.56 16.18 5.13
CA LEU A 103 1.80 17.02 3.95
C LEU A 103 2.14 16.21 2.68
N PRO A 104 3.00 15.18 2.72
CA PRO A 104 3.29 14.37 1.52
C PRO A 104 2.05 13.67 0.95
N VAL A 105 1.06 13.34 1.79
CA VAL A 105 -0.21 12.75 1.35
C VAL A 105 -1.17 13.79 0.78
N ALA A 106 -1.14 15.00 1.33
CA ALA A 106 -1.97 16.11 0.85
C ALA A 106 -1.48 16.69 -0.49
N MET A 107 -0.20 16.51 -0.80
CA MET A 107 0.38 16.95 -2.06
C MET A 107 0.13 15.91 -3.17
N PRO A 108 -0.08 16.33 -4.42
CA PRO A 108 -0.10 15.42 -5.56
C PRO A 108 1.21 14.61 -5.62
N GLY A 109 1.12 13.27 -5.81
CA GLY A 109 2.29 12.39 -5.84
C GLY A 109 3.36 12.83 -6.84
N LEU A 110 2.95 13.35 -8.00
CA LEU A 110 3.87 13.90 -9.00
C LEU A 110 4.64 15.12 -8.48
N ALA A 111 4.00 16.00 -7.70
CA ALA A 111 4.66 17.16 -7.13
C ALA A 111 5.68 16.77 -6.05
N SER A 112 5.33 15.80 -5.20
CA SER A 112 6.24 15.23 -4.21
C SER A 112 7.44 14.55 -4.86
N ALA A 113 7.22 13.81 -5.95
CA ALA A 113 8.28 13.20 -6.72
C ALA A 113 9.22 14.23 -7.37
N LEU A 114 8.66 15.32 -7.93
CA LEU A 114 9.45 16.41 -8.50
C LEU A 114 10.31 17.07 -7.43
N ALA A 115 9.77 17.33 -6.24
CA ALA A 115 10.53 17.88 -5.13
C ALA A 115 11.71 16.97 -4.75
N LEU A 116 11.50 15.65 -4.67
CA LEU A 116 12.57 14.67 -4.43
C LEU A 116 13.64 14.69 -5.54
N LEU A 117 13.21 14.76 -6.81
CA LEU A 117 14.13 14.84 -7.95
C LEU A 117 14.97 16.11 -7.94
N LEU A 118 14.38 17.25 -7.66
CA LEU A 118 15.11 18.53 -7.61
C LEU A 118 16.10 18.57 -6.46
N THR A 119 15.76 17.95 -5.32
CA THR A 119 16.61 17.98 -4.12
C THR A 119 17.72 16.93 -4.17
N TYR A 120 17.40 15.70 -4.58
CA TYR A 120 18.29 14.54 -4.46
C TYR A 120 18.66 13.89 -5.80
N GLY A 121 18.09 14.34 -6.92
CA GLY A 121 18.30 13.75 -8.24
C GLY A 121 19.74 13.90 -8.77
N GLN A 122 20.53 14.81 -8.22
CA GLN A 122 21.95 14.99 -8.55
C GLN A 122 22.86 13.86 -8.02
N PHE A 123 22.40 13.07 -7.03
CA PHE A 123 23.17 11.93 -6.52
C PHE A 123 22.98 10.72 -7.43
N GLY A 124 23.75 10.64 -8.53
CA GLY A 124 23.54 9.73 -9.66
C GLY A 124 23.35 8.25 -9.28
N SER A 125 24.21 7.69 -8.42
CA SER A 125 24.09 6.29 -7.98
C SER A 125 22.85 6.05 -7.13
N PHE A 126 22.49 6.98 -6.26
CA PHE A 126 21.26 6.93 -5.46
C PHE A 126 20.02 7.13 -6.33
N ARG A 127 20.03 8.11 -7.23
CA ARG A 127 18.93 8.42 -8.16
C ARG A 127 18.58 7.23 -9.06
N SER A 128 19.56 6.46 -9.51
CA SER A 128 19.34 5.31 -10.38
C SER A 128 18.96 4.03 -9.63
N SER A 129 19.06 4.02 -8.31
CA SER A 129 18.74 2.85 -7.49
C SER A 129 17.25 2.80 -7.11
N TRP A 130 16.77 1.61 -6.78
CA TRP A 130 15.43 1.40 -6.22
C TRP A 130 15.24 2.06 -4.83
N LEU A 131 16.34 2.37 -4.14
CA LEU A 131 16.32 3.07 -2.86
C LEU A 131 15.75 4.48 -2.97
N PHE A 132 15.92 5.13 -4.12
CA PHE A 132 15.34 6.45 -4.35
C PHE A 132 13.80 6.39 -4.37
N ILE A 133 13.24 5.37 -4.99
CA ILE A 133 11.81 5.10 -4.97
C ILE A 133 11.35 4.74 -3.55
N LEU A 134 12.13 3.91 -2.85
CA LEU A 134 11.83 3.51 -1.47
C LEU A 134 11.69 4.73 -0.54
N VAL A 135 12.58 5.70 -0.63
CA VAL A 135 12.47 6.94 0.17
C VAL A 135 11.16 7.67 -0.10
N GLY A 136 10.76 7.78 -1.36
CA GLY A 136 9.48 8.38 -1.72
C GLY A 136 8.28 7.62 -1.13
N HIS A 137 8.30 6.27 -1.22
CA HIS A 137 7.25 5.44 -0.65
C HIS A 137 7.18 5.53 0.88
N VAL A 138 8.33 5.55 1.56
CA VAL A 138 8.41 5.72 3.01
C VAL A 138 7.82 7.06 3.43
N LEU A 139 8.21 8.16 2.78
CA LEU A 139 7.68 9.50 3.08
C LEU A 139 6.16 9.57 2.88
N PHE A 140 5.65 8.98 1.80
CA PHE A 140 4.22 8.97 1.50
C PHE A 140 3.42 8.09 2.46
N THR A 141 3.95 6.93 2.85
CA THR A 141 3.19 5.93 3.60
C THR A 141 3.35 6.03 5.12
N LEU A 142 4.34 6.76 5.63
CA LEU A 142 4.64 6.90 7.06
C LEU A 142 3.40 7.28 7.92
N PRO A 143 2.56 8.26 7.56
CA PRO A 143 1.40 8.63 8.36
C PRO A 143 0.38 7.51 8.50
N PHE A 144 0.29 6.61 7.52
CA PHE A 144 -0.65 5.48 7.52
C PHE A 144 -0.29 4.36 8.51
N LEU A 145 0.93 4.36 9.04
CA LEU A 145 1.32 3.51 10.15
C LEU A 145 1.29 4.27 11.47
N VAL A 146 1.84 5.49 11.49
CA VAL A 146 1.98 6.27 12.73
C VAL A 146 0.62 6.53 13.38
N ARG A 147 -0.38 6.97 12.61
CA ARG A 147 -1.73 7.28 13.13
C ARG A 147 -2.47 6.11 13.77
N PRO A 148 -2.61 4.94 13.14
CA PRO A 148 -3.23 3.78 13.78
C PRO A 148 -2.50 3.34 15.05
N VAL A 149 -1.18 3.37 15.05
CA VAL A 149 -0.37 3.01 16.21
C VAL A 149 -0.60 3.99 17.35
N MET A 150 -0.58 5.30 17.09
CA MET A 150 -0.90 6.33 18.09
C MET A 150 -2.31 6.16 18.66
N ALA A 151 -3.30 5.88 17.79
CA ALA A 151 -4.69 5.68 18.22
C ALA A 151 -4.83 4.49 19.20
N VAL A 152 -4.08 3.40 18.98
CA VAL A 152 -4.06 2.26 19.90
C VAL A 152 -3.33 2.64 21.20
N MET A 153 -2.20 3.32 21.12
CA MET A 153 -1.45 3.77 22.29
C MET A 153 -2.27 4.66 23.22
N GLN A 154 -3.05 5.57 22.65
CA GLN A 154 -3.91 6.48 23.43
C GLN A 154 -5.09 5.77 24.11
N ARG A 155 -5.64 4.71 23.50
CA ARG A 155 -6.76 3.95 24.08
C ARG A 155 -6.36 3.03 25.22
N GLN A 156 -5.17 2.46 25.22
CA GLN A 156 -4.74 1.42 26.15
C GLN A 156 -4.12 1.95 27.44
N GLN A 157 -4.17 3.25 27.71
CA GLN A 157 -3.57 3.84 28.92
C GLN A 157 -2.12 3.37 29.16
N LEU A 158 -1.34 3.24 28.09
CA LEU A 158 0.03 2.74 28.12
C LEU A 158 0.93 3.42 29.16
N PRO A 159 0.80 4.72 29.46
CA PRO A 159 1.60 5.36 30.52
C PRO A 159 1.50 4.64 31.86
N VAL A 160 0.30 4.19 32.26
CA VAL A 160 0.10 3.47 33.53
C VAL A 160 0.81 2.13 33.54
N LEU A 161 0.73 1.37 32.41
CA LEU A 161 1.43 0.09 32.28
C LEU A 161 2.95 0.26 32.29
N GLU A 162 3.45 1.33 31.68
CA GLU A 162 4.87 1.66 31.66
C GLU A 162 5.40 2.08 33.06
N GLU A 163 4.60 2.83 33.82
CA GLU A 163 4.94 3.22 35.18
C GLU A 163 4.99 2.00 36.11
N ALA A 164 4.03 1.09 35.99
CA ALA A 164 4.05 -0.18 36.72
C ALA A 164 5.29 -1.01 36.37
N ALA A 165 5.65 -1.13 35.09
CA ALA A 165 6.86 -1.82 34.67
C ALA A 165 8.16 -1.11 35.16
N ALA A 166 8.15 0.22 35.22
CA ALA A 166 9.26 1.00 35.75
C ALA A 166 9.45 0.75 37.23
N SER A 167 8.37 0.66 38.02
CA SER A 167 8.40 0.35 39.46
C SER A 167 8.97 -1.04 39.73
N LEU A 168 8.85 -1.96 38.76
CA LEU A 168 9.49 -3.29 38.79
C LEU A 168 10.94 -3.30 38.27
N GLY A 169 11.55 -2.11 38.02
CA GLY A 169 12.93 -1.98 37.56
C GLY A 169 13.16 -2.14 36.06
N ALA A 170 12.10 -2.13 35.23
CA ALA A 170 12.27 -2.24 33.78
C ALA A 170 12.82 -0.92 33.21
N GLY A 171 13.95 -0.98 32.51
CA GLY A 171 14.55 0.15 31.79
C GLY A 171 13.71 0.58 30.55
N PRO A 172 13.97 1.78 29.98
CA PRO A 172 13.16 2.34 28.90
C PRO A 172 13.03 1.44 27.66
N LEU A 173 14.13 0.88 27.17
CA LEU A 173 14.14 -0.04 26.03
C LEU A 173 13.36 -1.33 26.33
N ARG A 174 13.52 -1.88 27.54
CA ARG A 174 12.78 -3.07 27.95
C ARG A 174 11.29 -2.79 27.97
N ARG A 175 10.84 -1.66 28.54
CA ARG A 175 9.42 -1.25 28.54
C ARG A 175 8.88 -1.09 27.11
N PHE A 176 9.64 -0.44 26.22
CA PHE A 176 9.24 -0.28 24.84
C PHE A 176 8.96 -1.63 24.15
N PHE A 177 9.92 -2.57 24.22
CA PHE A 177 9.78 -3.86 23.51
C PHE A 177 8.87 -4.87 24.21
N THR A 178 8.74 -4.83 25.54
CA THR A 178 7.97 -5.84 26.31
C THR A 178 6.59 -5.35 26.74
N VAL A 179 6.33 -4.04 26.75
CA VAL A 179 5.03 -3.47 27.14
C VAL A 179 4.41 -2.74 25.97
N VAL A 180 5.07 -1.74 25.39
CA VAL A 180 4.47 -0.87 24.36
C VAL A 180 4.21 -1.63 23.06
N VAL A 181 5.23 -2.23 22.47
CA VAL A 181 5.11 -2.92 21.17
C VAL A 181 4.09 -4.06 21.20
N PRO A 182 4.08 -4.96 22.21
CA PRO A 182 3.09 -6.02 22.29
C PRO A 182 1.65 -5.52 22.44
N ASN A 183 1.43 -4.47 23.23
CA ASN A 183 0.10 -3.90 23.42
C ASN A 183 -0.38 -3.12 22.17
N CYS A 184 0.52 -2.69 21.29
CA CYS A 184 0.21 -1.97 20.06
C CYS A 184 0.21 -2.85 18.80
N ARG A 185 0.44 -4.16 18.92
CA ARG A 185 0.60 -5.08 17.77
C ARG A 185 -0.57 -5.01 16.78
N ALA A 186 -1.81 -4.86 17.23
CA ALA A 186 -2.96 -4.72 16.34
C ALA A 186 -2.87 -3.45 15.48
N GLY A 187 -2.49 -2.32 16.06
CA GLY A 187 -2.28 -1.06 15.35
C GLY A 187 -1.08 -1.13 14.40
N ILE A 188 0.02 -1.76 14.85
CA ILE A 188 1.23 -1.96 14.04
C ILE A 188 0.91 -2.83 12.82
N LEU A 189 0.26 -3.98 13.02
CA LEU A 189 -0.12 -4.88 11.92
C LEU A 189 -1.06 -4.20 10.92
N ALA A 190 -2.08 -3.50 11.41
CA ALA A 190 -3.00 -2.76 10.54
C ALA A 190 -2.27 -1.68 9.74
N GLY A 191 -1.38 -0.93 10.39
CA GLY A 191 -0.56 0.10 9.75
C GLY A 191 0.41 -0.46 8.71
N VAL A 192 1.14 -1.53 9.04
CA VAL A 192 2.07 -2.19 8.10
C VAL A 192 1.33 -2.74 6.88
N LEU A 193 0.17 -3.38 7.07
CA LEU A 193 -0.65 -3.86 5.95
C LEU A 193 -1.09 -2.73 5.04
N MET A 194 -1.51 -1.61 5.63
CA MET A 194 -1.89 -0.43 4.86
C MET A 194 -0.70 0.14 4.07
N VAL A 195 0.48 0.24 4.70
CA VAL A 195 1.72 0.70 4.05
C VAL A 195 2.09 -0.21 2.88
N VAL A 196 2.10 -1.53 3.07
CA VAL A 196 2.43 -2.51 2.01
C VAL A 196 1.42 -2.41 0.86
N THR A 197 0.13 -2.30 1.16
CA THR A 197 -0.94 -2.16 0.15
C THR A 197 -0.77 -0.88 -0.67
N LEU A 198 -0.54 0.26 0.00
CA LEU A 198 -0.33 1.55 -0.65
C LEU A 198 0.94 1.56 -1.50
N SER A 199 2.03 0.97 -0.98
CA SER A 199 3.30 0.89 -1.70
C SER A 199 3.21 0.01 -2.96
N LEU A 200 2.47 -1.11 -2.92
CA LEU A 200 2.24 -1.97 -4.09
C LEU A 200 1.44 -1.29 -5.19
N GLY A 201 0.47 -0.46 -4.83
CA GLY A 201 -0.40 0.24 -5.77
C GLY A 201 0.09 1.63 -6.16
N GLU A 202 1.20 2.10 -5.59
CA GLU A 202 1.69 3.45 -5.84
C GLU A 202 2.22 3.58 -7.26
N PHE A 203 1.63 4.51 -8.01
CA PHE A 203 1.97 4.79 -9.41
C PHE A 203 2.55 6.20 -9.61
N ASN A 204 1.87 7.23 -9.10
CA ASN A 204 2.15 8.62 -9.47
C ASN A 204 3.56 9.08 -9.07
N LEU A 205 3.97 8.77 -7.86
CA LEU A 205 5.30 9.09 -7.37
C LEU A 205 6.34 8.23 -8.08
N THR A 206 6.09 6.93 -8.19
CA THR A 206 7.00 5.99 -8.83
C THR A 206 7.19 6.30 -10.31
N TRP A 207 6.14 6.73 -11.01
CA TRP A 207 6.21 7.14 -12.43
C TRP A 207 7.25 8.22 -12.69
N MET A 208 7.43 9.16 -11.79
CA MET A 208 8.45 10.20 -11.90
C MET A 208 9.84 9.75 -11.41
N LEU A 209 9.87 8.87 -10.41
CA LEU A 209 11.12 8.44 -9.76
C LEU A 209 11.79 7.25 -10.44
N HIS A 210 11.10 6.44 -11.22
CA HIS A 210 11.65 5.24 -11.81
C HIS A 210 12.71 5.52 -12.89
N THR A 211 13.48 4.50 -13.18
CA THR A 211 14.36 4.40 -14.34
C THR A 211 13.97 3.16 -15.14
N PRO A 212 14.48 2.96 -16.37
CA PRO A 212 14.21 1.73 -17.12
C PRO A 212 14.51 0.44 -16.35
N MET A 213 15.46 0.48 -15.42
CA MET A 213 15.88 -0.67 -14.59
C MET A 213 15.11 -0.80 -13.28
N THR A 214 14.33 0.21 -12.89
CA THR A 214 13.61 0.25 -11.59
C THR A 214 12.10 0.42 -11.78
N LYS A 215 11.55 -0.13 -12.84
CA LYS A 215 10.11 -0.13 -13.10
C LYS A 215 9.38 -1.02 -12.09
N THR A 216 8.36 -0.46 -11.46
CA THR A 216 7.42 -1.22 -10.63
C THR A 216 6.28 -1.79 -11.47
N LEU A 217 5.48 -2.66 -10.89
CA LEU A 217 4.37 -3.32 -11.56
C LEU A 217 3.31 -2.32 -12.07
N PRO A 218 2.86 -1.28 -11.30
CA PRO A 218 1.96 -0.25 -11.83
C PRO A 218 2.57 0.56 -12.98
N VAL A 219 3.86 0.87 -12.91
CA VAL A 219 4.59 1.61 -13.97
C VAL A 219 4.70 0.79 -15.24
N GLY A 220 5.03 -0.51 -15.12
CA GLY A 220 5.08 -1.42 -16.27
C GLY A 220 3.72 -1.59 -16.95
N LEU A 221 2.63 -1.61 -16.17
CA LEU A 221 1.28 -1.64 -16.71
C LEU A 221 0.97 -0.38 -17.55
N ALA A 222 1.27 0.81 -17.01
CA ALA A 222 1.07 2.07 -17.73
C ALA A 222 1.90 2.13 -19.02
N ASP A 223 3.16 1.68 -19.00
CA ASP A 223 4.00 1.55 -20.18
C ASP A 223 3.38 0.66 -21.26
N SER A 224 2.77 -0.46 -20.87
CA SER A 224 2.11 -1.38 -21.80
C SER A 224 0.93 -0.72 -22.51
N TYR A 225 0.12 0.06 -21.78
CA TYR A 225 -0.96 0.85 -22.35
C TYR A 225 -0.45 1.97 -23.26
N ALA A 226 0.58 2.69 -22.84
CA ALA A 226 1.19 3.77 -23.63
C ALA A 226 1.79 3.26 -24.96
N SER A 227 2.22 1.99 -25.00
CA SER A 227 2.74 1.33 -26.20
C SER A 227 1.63 0.86 -27.17
N ALA A 228 0.36 1.16 -26.91
CA ALA A 228 -0.82 0.74 -27.68
C ALA A 228 -0.94 -0.78 -27.90
N ARG A 229 -0.33 -1.60 -27.08
CA ARG A 229 -0.40 -3.07 -27.09
C ARG A 229 -1.51 -3.53 -26.16
N LEU A 230 -2.76 -3.36 -26.58
CA LEU A 230 -3.95 -3.53 -25.73
C LEU A 230 -4.09 -4.95 -25.16
N GLU A 231 -3.81 -5.99 -25.95
CA GLU A 231 -3.84 -7.37 -25.49
C GLU A 231 -2.82 -7.62 -24.37
N VAL A 232 -1.58 -7.12 -24.56
CA VAL A 232 -0.52 -7.22 -23.57
C VAL A 232 -0.84 -6.45 -22.30
N ALA A 233 -1.36 -5.23 -22.43
CA ALA A 233 -1.77 -4.40 -21.30
C ALA A 233 -2.92 -5.04 -20.50
N SER A 234 -3.89 -5.64 -21.21
CA SER A 234 -5.01 -6.37 -20.60
C SER A 234 -4.54 -7.66 -19.89
N ALA A 235 -3.63 -8.42 -20.51
CA ALA A 235 -3.00 -9.58 -19.88
C ALA A 235 -2.15 -9.18 -18.65
N TYR A 236 -1.49 -8.03 -18.73
CA TYR A 236 -0.75 -7.46 -17.60
C TYR A 236 -1.69 -7.09 -16.45
N THR A 237 -2.85 -6.49 -16.76
CA THR A 237 -3.88 -6.18 -15.76
C THR A 237 -4.38 -7.46 -15.08
N LEU A 238 -4.61 -8.53 -15.84
CA LEU A 238 -5.00 -9.84 -15.31
C LEU A 238 -3.90 -10.39 -14.38
N LEU A 239 -2.64 -10.38 -14.82
CA LEU A 239 -1.50 -10.80 -14.01
C LEU A 239 -1.41 -9.99 -12.70
N PHE A 240 -1.55 -8.67 -12.80
CA PHE A 240 -1.55 -7.77 -11.65
C PHE A 240 -2.61 -8.17 -10.63
N LEU A 241 -3.84 -8.38 -11.04
CA LEU A 241 -4.93 -8.77 -10.14
C LEU A 241 -4.73 -10.17 -9.56
N LEU A 242 -4.26 -11.13 -10.35
CA LEU A 242 -3.97 -12.49 -9.88
C LEU A 242 -2.86 -12.54 -8.84
N LEU A 243 -1.92 -11.61 -8.86
CA LEU A 243 -0.85 -11.54 -7.86
C LEU A 243 -1.24 -10.71 -6.64
N ILE A 244 -1.83 -9.52 -6.87
CA ILE A 244 -2.08 -8.56 -5.80
C ILE A 244 -3.29 -8.95 -4.95
N VAL A 245 -4.40 -9.38 -5.55
CA VAL A 245 -5.62 -9.71 -4.79
C VAL A 245 -5.39 -10.86 -3.81
N PRO A 246 -4.83 -12.02 -4.21
CA PRO A 246 -4.54 -13.10 -3.26
C PRO A 246 -3.53 -12.68 -2.18
N LEU A 247 -2.51 -11.89 -2.55
CA LEU A 247 -1.53 -11.39 -1.59
C LEU A 247 -2.20 -10.51 -0.52
N LEU A 248 -3.05 -9.56 -0.93
CA LEU A 248 -3.78 -8.69 0.00
C LEU A 248 -4.74 -9.48 0.89
N VAL A 249 -5.46 -10.44 0.32
CA VAL A 249 -6.36 -11.33 1.08
C VAL A 249 -5.56 -12.15 2.10
N ALA A 250 -4.43 -12.70 1.70
CA ALA A 250 -3.56 -13.47 2.60
C ALA A 250 -3.03 -12.59 3.75
N LEU A 251 -2.55 -11.39 3.44
CA LEU A 251 -2.07 -10.42 4.45
C LEU A 251 -3.20 -10.03 5.43
N GLN A 252 -4.40 -9.74 4.93
CA GLN A 252 -5.56 -9.43 5.77
C GLN A 252 -5.98 -10.61 6.65
N ALA A 253 -5.98 -11.83 6.11
CA ALA A 253 -6.31 -13.04 6.85
C ALA A 253 -5.30 -13.31 7.98
N ILE A 254 -4.01 -13.11 7.73
CA ILE A 254 -2.94 -13.22 8.73
C ILE A 254 -3.15 -12.19 9.84
N SER A 255 -3.38 -10.93 9.49
CA SER A 255 -3.65 -9.86 10.46
C SER A 255 -4.88 -10.16 11.32
N ALA A 256 -5.97 -10.59 10.70
CA ALA A 256 -7.20 -10.94 11.42
C ALA A 256 -7.02 -12.11 12.39
N ARG A 257 -6.17 -13.10 12.07
CA ARG A 257 -5.84 -14.21 12.99
C ARG A 257 -5.00 -13.73 14.17
N LEU A 258 -4.01 -12.89 13.91
CA LEU A 258 -3.14 -12.36 14.96
C LEU A 258 -3.89 -11.44 15.93
N SER A 259 -4.85 -10.64 15.44
CA SER A 259 -5.67 -9.77 16.29
C SER A 259 -6.73 -10.54 17.12
N ARG A 260 -7.26 -11.68 16.62
CA ARG A 260 -8.23 -12.52 17.37
C ARG A 260 -7.59 -13.29 18.53
N GLY A 261 -6.30 -13.57 18.49
CA GLY A 261 -5.57 -14.18 19.60
C GLY A 261 -5.50 -13.32 20.87
N GLU A 262 -5.90 -12.06 20.80
CA GLU A 262 -5.90 -11.10 21.92
C GLU A 262 -7.21 -11.07 22.73
N SER A 263 -8.30 -11.57 22.16
CA SER A 263 -9.61 -11.52 22.81
C SER A 263 -9.93 -12.78 23.65
N ARG A 264 -8.96 -13.65 23.83
CA ARG A 264 -9.03 -14.81 24.73
C ARG A 264 -7.97 -14.68 25.84
#